data_8d86a5467a38d784b348a4e3beea1115
#
_entry.id   8d86a5467a38d784b348a4e3beea1115
#
_cell.length_a   1.000
_cell.length_b   1.000
_cell.length_c   1.000
_cell.angle_alpha   90.00
_cell.angle_beta   90.00
_cell.angle_gamma   90.00
#
_symmetry.space_group_name_H-M   'P 1'
#
loop_
_entity.id
_entity.type
_entity.pdbx_description
1 polymer ?
#
loop_
_entity_poly.entity_id
_entity_poly.type
_entity_poly.pdbx_seq_one_letter_code
_entity_poly.pdbx_strand_id
1 'polypeptide(L)'
;MIVPECPVPISVDTYHAATARAAASAGVHILNDIWGLQYEEEPGEMARVAAETGLPVIVMHNQHGKSYAGDVIETMQGFFRRSLAIAREAGVKREQIILDPGIGFGKDTAANLLVQRRLAELLAVDGVRYPMLFASSRKRFIADTLGLPVDERMEATGASCVLALAAGADMVRVHDVKAI
;
A
#
# COMPACT_ATOMS: atom_id res chain seq x y z
N MET A 1 -2.56 -9.81 -25.23
CA MET A 1 -2.89 -8.78 -24.21
C MET A 1 -3.54 -9.53 -23.04
N ILE A 2 -3.03 -9.41 -21.80
CA ILE A 2 -3.48 -10.24 -20.65
C ILE A 2 -4.83 -9.75 -20.09
N VAL A 3 -5.06 -8.44 -20.08
CA VAL A 3 -6.20 -7.83 -19.39
C VAL A 3 -7.57 -8.31 -19.88
N PRO A 4 -7.85 -8.40 -21.19
CA PRO A 4 -9.16 -8.83 -21.66
C PRO A 4 -9.52 -10.29 -21.33
N GLU A 5 -8.54 -11.12 -21.00
CA GLU A 5 -8.73 -12.55 -20.75
C GLU A 5 -8.70 -12.86 -19.23
N CYS A 6 -8.36 -11.89 -18.39
CA CYS A 6 -8.27 -12.08 -16.95
C CYS A 6 -9.64 -11.89 -16.28
N PRO A 7 -10.19 -12.91 -15.59
CA PRO A 7 -11.52 -12.86 -14.99
C PRO A 7 -11.55 -12.06 -13.66
N VAL A 8 -10.41 -11.53 -13.21
CA VAL A 8 -10.27 -10.78 -11.95
C VAL A 8 -9.61 -9.42 -12.21
N PRO A 9 -9.84 -8.41 -11.36
CA PRO A 9 -9.16 -7.13 -11.48
C PRO A 9 -7.63 -7.27 -11.44
N ILE A 10 -6.96 -6.50 -12.30
CA ILE A 10 -5.50 -6.43 -12.39
C ILE A 10 -5.04 -5.10 -11.81
N SER A 11 -4.07 -5.13 -10.88
CA SER A 11 -3.35 -3.93 -10.45
C SER A 11 -1.99 -3.85 -11.11
N VAL A 12 -1.56 -2.63 -11.45
CA VAL A 12 -0.19 -2.35 -11.90
C VAL A 12 0.61 -1.72 -10.77
N ASP A 13 1.78 -2.29 -10.52
CA ASP A 13 2.74 -1.78 -9.52
C ASP A 13 3.70 -0.81 -10.20
N THR A 14 3.46 0.47 -10.05
CA THR A 14 4.29 1.54 -10.61
C THR A 14 4.04 2.87 -9.87
N TYR A 15 5.09 3.66 -9.75
CA TYR A 15 5.04 5.06 -9.28
C TYR A 15 5.39 6.06 -10.41
N HIS A 16 5.61 5.57 -11.63
CA HIS A 16 5.83 6.40 -12.82
C HIS A 16 4.52 6.65 -13.56
N ALA A 17 4.16 7.91 -13.69
CA ALA A 17 2.92 8.32 -14.33
C ALA A 17 2.78 7.86 -15.80
N ALA A 18 3.88 7.89 -16.56
CA ALA A 18 3.88 7.41 -17.94
C ALA A 18 3.52 5.92 -18.04
N THR A 19 4.09 5.09 -17.15
CA THR A 19 3.79 3.66 -17.06
C THR A 19 2.33 3.44 -16.63
N ALA A 20 1.86 4.20 -15.64
CA ALA A 20 0.47 4.13 -15.18
C ALA A 20 -0.54 4.47 -16.29
N ARG A 21 -0.28 5.53 -17.09
CA ARG A 21 -1.12 5.89 -18.27
C ARG A 21 -1.15 4.78 -19.31
N ALA A 22 0.00 4.21 -19.65
CA ALA A 22 0.10 3.10 -20.59
C ALA A 22 -0.66 1.86 -20.10
N ALA A 23 -0.52 1.54 -18.83
CA ALA A 23 -1.22 0.43 -18.21
C ALA A 23 -2.75 0.66 -18.14
N ALA A 24 -3.19 1.87 -17.80
CA ALA A 24 -4.60 2.25 -17.82
C ALA A 24 -5.18 2.11 -19.24
N SER A 25 -4.46 2.58 -20.26
CA SER A 25 -4.86 2.40 -21.67
C SER A 25 -4.89 0.93 -22.10
N ALA A 26 -4.11 0.06 -21.48
CA ALA A 26 -4.14 -1.37 -21.68
C ALA A 26 -5.26 -2.09 -20.90
N GLY A 27 -6.00 -1.36 -20.07
CA GLY A 27 -7.19 -1.85 -19.36
C GLY A 27 -6.94 -2.40 -17.97
N VAL A 28 -5.85 -2.01 -17.26
CA VAL A 28 -5.69 -2.36 -15.84
C VAL A 28 -6.80 -1.70 -15.01
N HIS A 29 -7.04 -2.25 -13.84
CA HIS A 29 -8.17 -1.87 -13.00
C HIS A 29 -7.77 -1.06 -11.76
N ILE A 30 -6.51 -1.15 -11.30
CA ILE A 30 -6.02 -0.52 -10.07
C ILE A 30 -4.59 -0.05 -10.29
N LEU A 31 -4.26 1.15 -9.82
CA LEU A 31 -2.89 1.67 -9.73
C LEU A 31 -2.33 1.36 -8.34
N ASN A 32 -1.14 0.78 -8.23
CA ASN A 32 -0.46 0.59 -6.95
C ASN A 32 0.80 1.44 -6.91
N ASP A 33 0.76 2.52 -6.12
CA ASP A 33 1.84 3.49 -6.03
C ASP A 33 2.59 3.35 -4.69
N ILE A 34 3.81 2.83 -4.76
CA ILE A 34 4.68 2.62 -3.59
C ILE A 34 5.24 3.92 -2.99
N TRP A 35 5.08 5.07 -3.63
CA TRP A 35 5.41 6.39 -3.09
C TRP A 35 4.20 7.20 -2.66
N GLY A 36 3.00 6.62 -2.77
CA GLY A 36 1.79 7.21 -2.24
C GLY A 36 1.49 8.60 -2.77
N LEU A 37 1.65 8.82 -4.06
CA LEU A 37 1.46 10.09 -4.78
C LEU A 37 2.53 11.16 -4.48
N GLN A 38 3.58 10.82 -3.73
CA GLN A 38 4.62 11.75 -3.30
C GLN A 38 5.98 11.48 -3.96
N TYR A 39 6.02 10.86 -5.14
CA TYR A 39 7.27 10.66 -5.86
C TYR A 39 7.86 12.00 -6.28
N GLU A 40 9.06 12.30 -5.77
CA GLU A 40 9.67 13.64 -5.85
C GLU A 40 10.05 14.06 -7.27
N GLU A 41 10.38 13.09 -8.15
CA GLU A 41 10.76 13.38 -9.54
C GLU A 41 9.55 13.65 -10.45
N GLU A 42 8.35 13.21 -10.04
CA GLU A 42 7.10 13.38 -10.81
C GLU A 42 5.97 13.96 -9.92
N PRO A 43 6.12 15.18 -9.36
CA PRO A 43 5.23 15.71 -8.35
C PRO A 43 3.79 15.86 -8.87
N GLY A 44 2.85 15.14 -8.24
CA GLY A 44 1.42 15.17 -8.57
C GLY A 44 1.02 14.43 -9.85
N GLU A 45 1.97 13.91 -10.64
CA GLU A 45 1.65 13.27 -11.92
C GLU A 45 0.83 11.99 -11.74
N MET A 46 1.17 11.13 -10.77
CA MET A 46 0.40 9.91 -10.50
C MET A 46 -1.04 10.25 -10.06
N ALA A 47 -1.22 11.28 -9.24
CA ALA A 47 -2.55 11.73 -8.83
C ALA A 47 -3.38 12.22 -10.02
N ARG A 48 -2.76 12.93 -10.99
CA ARG A 48 -3.44 13.32 -12.24
C ARG A 48 -3.87 12.11 -13.04
N VAL A 49 -3.01 11.09 -13.18
CA VAL A 49 -3.39 9.84 -13.86
C VAL A 49 -4.59 9.18 -13.20
N ALA A 50 -4.59 9.07 -11.86
CA ALA A 50 -5.71 8.48 -11.13
C ALA A 50 -7.01 9.29 -11.34
N ALA A 51 -6.94 10.62 -11.32
CA ALA A 51 -8.09 11.50 -11.55
C ALA A 51 -8.64 11.38 -12.99
N GLU A 52 -7.75 11.43 -13.99
CA GLU A 52 -8.11 11.36 -15.42
C GLU A 52 -8.70 10.01 -15.81
N THR A 53 -8.16 8.92 -15.27
CA THR A 53 -8.60 7.55 -15.59
C THR A 53 -9.79 7.09 -14.77
N GLY A 54 -10.02 7.70 -13.60
CA GLY A 54 -11.03 7.26 -12.64
C GLY A 54 -10.66 5.95 -11.92
N LEU A 55 -9.44 5.41 -12.13
CA LEU A 55 -9.03 4.16 -11.53
C LEU A 55 -8.79 4.31 -10.02
N PRO A 56 -9.10 3.29 -9.22
CA PRO A 56 -8.63 3.20 -7.83
C PRO A 56 -7.10 3.27 -7.75
N VAL A 57 -6.60 3.94 -6.72
CA VAL A 57 -5.18 4.05 -6.44
C VAL A 57 -4.86 3.60 -5.02
N ILE A 58 -3.91 2.67 -4.90
CA ILE A 58 -3.33 2.27 -3.63
C ILE A 58 -2.21 3.25 -3.31
N VAL A 59 -2.41 3.96 -2.20
CA VAL A 59 -1.52 5.00 -1.66
C VAL A 59 -0.70 4.36 -0.56
N MET A 60 0.54 3.93 -0.88
CA MET A 60 1.38 3.24 0.07
C MET A 60 2.32 4.20 0.81
N HIS A 61 2.44 4.04 2.13
CA HIS A 61 3.44 4.74 2.91
C HIS A 61 4.85 4.23 2.62
N ASN A 62 5.71 5.13 2.20
CA ASN A 62 7.14 4.89 2.01
C ASN A 62 7.97 6.09 2.49
N GLN A 63 9.26 5.87 2.74
CA GLN A 63 10.23 6.94 3.02
C GLN A 63 11.65 6.46 2.72
N HIS A 64 12.56 7.41 2.51
CA HIS A 64 13.99 7.13 2.47
C HIS A 64 14.50 6.82 3.89
N GLY A 65 15.33 5.77 4.00
CA GLY A 65 15.84 5.31 5.31
C GLY A 65 14.81 4.53 6.12
N LYS A 66 15.14 4.21 7.38
CA LYS A 66 14.34 3.36 8.27
C LYS A 66 14.14 3.95 9.66
N SER A 67 14.68 5.14 9.92
CA SER A 67 14.58 5.81 11.21
C SER A 67 13.38 6.76 11.25
N TYR A 68 12.78 6.86 12.41
CA TYR A 68 11.67 7.76 12.72
C TYR A 68 12.09 8.68 13.87
N ALA A 69 11.91 9.98 13.71
CA ALA A 69 12.24 10.97 14.75
C ALA A 69 11.25 10.98 15.93
N GLY A 70 10.14 10.26 15.81
CA GLY A 70 9.08 10.19 16.81
C GLY A 70 8.23 8.94 16.63
N ASP A 71 6.96 9.02 16.97
CA ASP A 71 6.02 7.90 16.78
C ASP A 71 5.83 7.60 15.29
N VAL A 72 6.03 6.33 14.92
CA VAL A 72 5.91 5.87 13.53
C VAL A 72 4.49 6.04 13.00
N ILE A 73 3.47 5.84 13.82
CA ILE A 73 2.07 5.98 13.42
C ILE A 73 1.74 7.45 13.13
N GLU A 74 2.20 8.37 13.98
CA GLU A 74 2.02 9.81 13.73
C GLU A 74 2.72 10.26 12.44
N THR A 75 3.93 9.76 12.20
CA THR A 75 4.66 10.03 10.96
C THR A 75 3.88 9.53 9.73
N MET A 76 3.34 8.32 9.80
CA MET A 76 2.53 7.74 8.74
C MET A 76 1.21 8.49 8.53
N GLN A 77 0.55 8.91 9.61
CA GLN A 77 -0.62 9.77 9.55
C GLN A 77 -0.31 11.10 8.82
N GLY A 78 0.83 11.71 9.14
CA GLY A 78 1.31 12.92 8.45
C GLY A 78 1.57 12.67 6.96
N PHE A 79 2.15 11.52 6.61
CA PHE A 79 2.35 11.12 5.22
C PHE A 79 1.02 10.97 4.49
N PHE A 80 0.06 10.23 5.04
CA PHE A 80 -1.25 10.04 4.41
C PHE A 80 -2.01 11.35 4.25
N ARG A 81 -1.95 12.28 5.22
CA ARG A 81 -2.55 13.62 5.06
C ARG A 81 -2.01 14.34 3.83
N ARG A 82 -0.68 14.31 3.60
CA ARG A 82 -0.08 14.93 2.41
C ARG A 82 -0.53 14.24 1.13
N SER A 83 -0.52 12.90 1.09
CA SER A 83 -1.00 12.13 -0.07
C SER A 83 -2.46 12.45 -0.42
N LEU A 84 -3.32 12.52 0.60
CA LEU A 84 -4.74 12.83 0.44
C LEU A 84 -4.96 14.28 -0.01
N ALA A 85 -4.11 15.23 0.41
CA ALA A 85 -4.14 16.59 -0.09
C ALA A 85 -3.79 16.64 -1.59
N ILE A 86 -2.70 15.97 -2.00
CA ILE A 86 -2.29 15.84 -3.42
C ILE A 86 -3.42 15.21 -4.24
N ALA A 87 -3.99 14.11 -3.76
CA ALA A 87 -5.10 13.43 -4.43
C ALA A 87 -6.31 14.37 -4.65
N ARG A 88 -6.71 15.08 -3.59
CA ARG A 88 -7.83 16.04 -3.65
C ARG A 88 -7.55 17.19 -4.62
N GLU A 89 -6.37 17.76 -4.60
CA GLU A 89 -5.96 18.86 -5.51
C GLU A 89 -5.97 18.41 -6.96
N ALA A 90 -5.61 17.15 -7.24
CA ALA A 90 -5.68 16.57 -8.58
C ALA A 90 -7.10 16.18 -9.02
N GLY A 91 -8.09 16.15 -8.12
CA GLY A 91 -9.47 15.75 -8.41
C GLY A 91 -9.75 14.25 -8.25
N VAL A 92 -8.86 13.50 -7.59
CA VAL A 92 -9.09 12.10 -7.24
C VAL A 92 -10.23 12.01 -6.22
N LYS A 93 -11.23 11.19 -6.50
CA LYS A 93 -12.36 10.99 -5.59
C LYS A 93 -11.94 10.12 -4.40
N ARG A 94 -12.54 10.37 -3.25
CA ARG A 94 -12.26 9.59 -2.03
C ARG A 94 -12.43 8.08 -2.25
N GLU A 95 -13.44 7.69 -2.99
CA GLU A 95 -13.81 6.30 -3.28
C GLU A 95 -12.77 5.56 -4.13
N GLN A 96 -11.87 6.29 -4.77
CA GLN A 96 -10.74 5.72 -5.52
C GLN A 96 -9.54 5.38 -4.63
N ILE A 97 -9.49 5.85 -3.38
CA ILE A 97 -8.29 5.78 -2.54
C ILE A 97 -8.34 4.54 -1.65
N ILE A 98 -7.26 3.77 -1.69
CA ILE A 98 -6.98 2.64 -0.82
C ILE A 98 -5.64 2.96 -0.13
N LEU A 99 -5.56 2.86 1.20
CA LEU A 99 -4.30 3.07 1.92
C LEU A 99 -3.54 1.75 2.09
N ASP A 100 -2.20 1.81 2.08
CA ASP A 100 -1.32 0.69 2.41
C ASP A 100 -0.24 1.18 3.40
N PRO A 101 -0.06 0.56 4.56
CA PRO A 101 0.94 0.97 5.54
C PRO A 101 2.39 0.72 5.07
N GLY A 102 2.59 0.05 3.94
CA GLY A 102 3.91 -0.17 3.36
C GLY A 102 4.82 -1.03 4.24
N ILE A 103 4.33 -2.16 4.73
CA ILE A 103 5.15 -3.13 5.49
C ILE A 103 6.38 -3.51 4.65
N GLY A 104 7.57 -3.41 5.24
CA GLY A 104 8.84 -3.70 4.57
C GLY A 104 9.44 -2.55 3.76
N PHE A 105 8.77 -1.39 3.70
CA PHE A 105 9.26 -0.19 3.02
C PHE A 105 9.55 0.93 4.03
N GLY A 106 10.74 1.52 3.98
CA GLY A 106 11.15 2.61 4.88
C GLY A 106 11.02 2.29 6.38
N LYS A 107 11.09 1.02 6.76
CA LYS A 107 10.89 0.53 8.13
C LYS A 107 11.89 -0.57 8.47
N ASP A 108 12.42 -0.56 9.69
CA ASP A 108 13.12 -1.70 10.26
C ASP A 108 12.12 -2.76 10.77
N THR A 109 12.62 -3.85 11.32
CA THR A 109 11.78 -4.95 11.82
C THR A 109 10.89 -4.51 12.98
N ALA A 110 11.42 -3.70 13.92
CA ALA A 110 10.66 -3.22 15.07
C ALA A 110 9.51 -2.29 14.63
N ALA A 111 9.78 -1.36 13.70
CA ALA A 111 8.75 -0.49 13.14
C ALA A 111 7.67 -1.27 12.37
N ASN A 112 8.03 -2.30 11.59
CA ASN A 112 7.06 -3.15 10.91
C ASN A 112 6.14 -3.87 11.89
N LEU A 113 6.67 -4.46 12.97
CA LEU A 113 5.89 -5.12 14.00
C LEU A 113 4.99 -4.14 14.76
N LEU A 114 5.50 -2.94 15.05
CA LEU A 114 4.72 -1.89 15.70
C LEU A 114 3.57 -1.41 14.84
N VAL A 115 3.80 -1.18 13.53
CA VAL A 115 2.76 -0.79 12.57
C VAL A 115 1.69 -1.86 12.48
N GLN A 116 2.05 -3.15 12.40
CA GLN A 116 1.07 -4.23 12.40
C GLN A 116 0.24 -4.26 13.69
N ARG A 117 0.88 -4.09 14.86
CA ARG A 117 0.21 -4.08 16.16
C ARG A 117 -0.76 -2.90 16.31
N ARG A 118 -0.42 -1.74 15.74
CA ARG A 118 -1.19 -0.49 15.83
C ARG A 118 -1.93 -0.15 14.52
N LEU A 119 -2.17 -1.14 13.66
CA LEU A 119 -2.76 -0.94 12.34
C LEU A 119 -4.12 -0.23 12.40
N ALA A 120 -4.93 -0.52 13.41
CA ALA A 120 -6.23 0.11 13.61
C ALA A 120 -6.17 1.64 13.68
N GLU A 121 -5.05 2.21 14.13
CA GLU A 121 -4.85 3.66 14.19
C GLU A 121 -4.60 4.30 12.81
N LEU A 122 -4.32 3.50 11.78
CA LEU A 122 -4.10 3.95 10.39
C LEU A 122 -5.33 3.82 9.49
N LEU A 123 -6.40 3.19 9.96
CA LEU A 123 -7.62 2.97 9.16
C LEU A 123 -8.38 4.26 8.86
N ALA A 124 -8.14 5.31 9.62
CA ALA A 124 -8.74 6.62 9.42
C ALA A 124 -7.68 7.72 9.42
N VAL A 125 -7.86 8.71 8.57
CA VAL A 125 -7.06 9.94 8.53
C VAL A 125 -7.99 11.11 8.80
N ASP A 126 -7.69 11.90 9.82
CA ASP A 126 -8.53 13.02 10.29
C ASP A 126 -10.01 12.63 10.48
N GLY A 127 -10.25 11.44 11.07
CA GLY A 127 -11.57 10.90 11.35
C GLY A 127 -12.30 10.29 10.14
N VAL A 128 -11.71 10.30 8.96
CA VAL A 128 -12.27 9.70 7.75
C VAL A 128 -11.64 8.34 7.50
N ARG A 129 -12.45 7.26 7.50
CA ARG A 129 -11.98 5.90 7.22
C ARG A 129 -11.75 5.70 5.73
N TYR A 130 -10.66 5.01 5.39
CA TYR A 130 -10.32 4.55 4.05
C TYR A 130 -10.16 3.02 4.03
N PRO A 131 -10.43 2.34 2.89
CA PRO A 131 -10.04 0.94 2.71
C PRO A 131 -8.54 0.78 2.94
N MET A 132 -8.16 -0.32 3.61
CA MET A 132 -6.75 -0.63 3.95
C MET A 132 -6.31 -1.93 3.31
N LEU A 133 -5.28 -1.85 2.47
CA LEU A 133 -4.55 -3.00 1.96
C LEU A 133 -3.36 -3.30 2.88
N PHE A 134 -3.19 -4.55 3.27
CA PHE A 134 -2.04 -4.99 4.06
C PHE A 134 -1.23 -6.06 3.29
N ALA A 135 0.05 -5.79 3.08
CA ALA A 135 0.93 -6.64 2.26
C ALA A 135 2.18 -7.04 3.04
N SER A 136 2.13 -8.18 3.74
CA SER A 136 3.25 -8.71 4.54
C SER A 136 3.93 -9.95 3.96
N SER A 137 3.41 -10.46 2.83
CA SER A 137 3.79 -11.77 2.29
C SER A 137 5.28 -11.93 2.05
N ARG A 138 5.87 -12.94 2.70
CA ARG A 138 7.27 -13.34 2.62
C ARG A 138 8.28 -12.24 2.97
N LYS A 139 7.85 -11.14 3.61
CA LYS A 139 8.70 -9.96 3.86
C LYS A 139 9.76 -10.23 4.92
N ARG A 140 10.85 -9.43 4.84
CA ARG A 140 12.06 -9.63 5.63
C ARG A 140 11.83 -9.55 7.14
N PHE A 141 10.90 -8.73 7.63
CA PHE A 141 10.63 -8.64 9.07
C PHE A 141 10.22 -9.99 9.67
N ILE A 142 9.56 -10.88 8.87
CA ILE A 142 9.25 -12.26 9.29
C ILE A 142 10.54 -13.06 9.47
N ALA A 143 11.48 -12.95 8.53
CA ALA A 143 12.78 -13.60 8.66
C ALA A 143 13.54 -13.13 9.90
N ASP A 144 13.62 -11.81 10.08
CA ASP A 144 14.36 -11.21 11.18
C ASP A 144 13.75 -11.58 12.56
N THR A 145 12.43 -11.86 12.60
CA THR A 145 11.72 -12.23 13.83
C THR A 145 11.81 -13.72 14.13
N LEU A 146 11.72 -14.58 13.11
CA LEU A 146 11.55 -16.03 13.26
C LEU A 146 12.75 -16.85 12.78
N GLY A 147 13.74 -16.23 12.13
CA GLY A 147 14.90 -16.91 11.57
C GLY A 147 14.58 -17.74 10.31
N LEU A 148 13.47 -17.47 9.62
CA LEU A 148 12.97 -18.31 8.53
C LEU A 148 13.50 -17.88 7.16
N PRO A 149 13.94 -18.81 6.30
CA PRO A 149 14.21 -18.56 4.90
C PRO A 149 12.92 -18.17 4.16
N VAL A 150 13.04 -17.63 2.93
CA VAL A 150 11.91 -17.00 2.21
C VAL A 150 10.78 -17.98 1.88
N ASP A 151 11.11 -19.21 1.61
CA ASP A 151 10.21 -20.32 1.25
C ASP A 151 9.47 -20.92 2.46
N GLU A 152 9.93 -20.65 3.67
CA GLU A 152 9.31 -21.12 4.92
C GLU A 152 8.48 -20.05 5.64
N ARG A 153 8.13 -18.93 4.97
CA ARG A 153 7.39 -17.80 5.59
C ARG A 153 5.89 -17.83 5.35
N MET A 154 5.35 -18.89 4.78
CA MET A 154 3.93 -18.95 4.40
C MET A 154 3.01 -18.87 5.63
N GLU A 155 3.21 -19.73 6.63
CA GLU A 155 2.38 -19.76 7.84
C GLU A 155 2.46 -18.44 8.64
N ALA A 156 3.66 -17.87 8.75
CA ALA A 156 3.86 -16.58 9.40
C ALA A 156 3.23 -15.43 8.60
N THR A 157 3.22 -15.52 7.26
CA THR A 157 2.46 -14.61 6.40
C THR A 157 0.96 -14.72 6.69
N GLY A 158 0.41 -15.93 6.75
CA GLY A 158 -0.99 -16.16 7.08
C GLY A 158 -1.37 -15.60 8.44
N ALA A 159 -0.57 -15.87 9.47
CA ALA A 159 -0.77 -15.30 10.80
C ALA A 159 -0.77 -13.77 10.78
N SER A 160 0.18 -13.16 10.06
CA SER A 160 0.26 -11.71 9.89
C SER A 160 -0.98 -11.15 9.18
N CYS A 161 -1.49 -11.82 8.15
CA CYS A 161 -2.71 -11.44 7.44
C CYS A 161 -3.94 -11.51 8.36
N VAL A 162 -4.10 -12.58 9.14
CA VAL A 162 -5.21 -12.73 10.10
C VAL A 162 -5.20 -11.60 11.13
N LEU A 163 -4.04 -11.28 11.70
CA LEU A 163 -3.90 -10.16 12.64
C LEU A 163 -4.26 -8.82 12.01
N ALA A 164 -3.88 -8.59 10.75
CA ALA A 164 -4.22 -7.35 10.05
C ALA A 164 -5.73 -7.26 9.77
N LEU A 165 -6.38 -8.33 9.32
CA LEU A 165 -7.83 -8.37 9.12
C LEU A 165 -8.58 -8.18 10.43
N ALA A 166 -8.13 -8.82 11.52
CA ALA A 166 -8.70 -8.63 12.86
C ALA A 166 -8.55 -7.18 13.37
N ALA A 167 -7.47 -6.49 12.96
CA ALA A 167 -7.27 -5.06 13.26
C ALA A 167 -8.07 -4.13 12.35
N GLY A 168 -8.79 -4.65 11.33
CA GLY A 168 -9.70 -3.90 10.46
C GLY A 168 -9.18 -3.62 9.06
N ALA A 169 -8.10 -4.27 8.60
CA ALA A 169 -7.72 -4.22 7.19
C ALA A 169 -8.84 -4.82 6.31
N ASP A 170 -9.03 -4.26 5.12
CA ASP A 170 -10.09 -4.69 4.20
C ASP A 170 -9.56 -5.72 3.18
N MET A 171 -8.26 -5.68 2.91
CA MET A 171 -7.61 -6.51 1.90
C MET A 171 -6.24 -6.96 2.37
N VAL A 172 -5.82 -8.16 1.93
CA VAL A 172 -4.43 -8.63 2.06
C VAL A 172 -3.87 -8.96 0.69
N ARG A 173 -2.57 -8.68 0.49
CA ARG A 173 -1.85 -9.05 -0.74
C ARG A 173 -0.80 -10.09 -0.43
N VAL A 174 -0.93 -11.27 -1.05
CA VAL A 174 -0.08 -12.43 -0.79
C VAL A 174 0.41 -13.08 -2.08
N HIS A 175 1.52 -13.83 -2.00
CA HIS A 175 2.01 -14.66 -3.11
C HIS A 175 1.24 -15.99 -3.19
N ASP A 176 0.90 -16.56 -2.05
CA ASP A 176 0.35 -17.91 -1.93
C ASP A 176 -1.17 -17.88 -1.71
N VAL A 177 -1.91 -17.31 -2.71
CA VAL A 177 -3.36 -17.04 -2.62
C VAL A 177 -4.20 -18.28 -2.27
N LYS A 178 -3.79 -19.45 -2.77
CA LYS A 178 -4.55 -20.68 -2.52
C LYS A 178 -4.36 -21.22 -1.10
N ALA A 179 -3.21 -20.92 -0.48
CA ALA A 179 -2.83 -21.46 0.82
C ALA A 179 -3.21 -20.53 1.99
N ILE A 180 -3.37 -19.24 1.71
CA ILE A 180 -3.76 -18.17 2.65
C ILE A 180 -5.19 -17.70 2.36
#